data_b89403b4919c06815da825fc3da65102
#
_entry.id   b89403b4919c06815da825fc3da65102
#
_cell.length_a   1.000
_cell.length_b   1.000
_cell.length_c   1.000
_cell.angle_alpha   90.00
_cell.angle_beta   90.00
_cell.angle_gamma   90.00
#
_symmetry.space_group_name_H-M   'P 1'
#
loop_
_entity.id
_entity.type
_entity.pdbx_description
1 polymer ?
#
loop_
_entity_poly.entity_id
_entity_poly.type
_entity_poly.pdbx_seq_one_letter_code
_entity_poly.pdbx_strand_id
1 'polypeptide(L)'
;MIETILHKKIHEILIDLYGDNDYSIQFQSTRKEFEGDITLVVFPFTRFSKLSPEITAQKIGELLSKLDIIDSFSVIKGFLNLVISNKFWLLEFSKSTFEDNYGFVDIDKNSPNYLVEYCSPNTNKPIHLGHIRNNLSLREKNTKMI
;
A
#
# COMPACT_ATOMS: atom_id res chain seq x y z
N MET A 1 -4.81 -1.33 -2.50
CA MET A 1 -5.98 -0.43 -2.39
C MET A 1 -5.59 1.04 -2.53
N ILE A 2 -4.90 1.68 -1.57
CA ILE A 2 -4.48 3.10 -1.68
C ILE A 2 -3.56 3.34 -2.87
N GLU A 3 -2.58 2.47 -3.10
CA GLU A 3 -1.66 2.57 -4.24
C GLU A 3 -2.38 2.55 -5.59
N THR A 4 -3.43 1.77 -5.74
CA THR A 4 -4.24 1.72 -6.97
C THR A 4 -4.94 3.05 -7.23
N ILE A 5 -5.47 3.67 -6.18
CA ILE A 5 -6.13 4.99 -6.27
C ILE A 5 -5.10 6.06 -6.61
N LEU A 6 -3.98 6.08 -5.89
CA LEU A 6 -2.89 7.03 -6.14
C LEU A 6 -2.28 6.85 -7.52
N HIS A 7 -2.08 5.61 -7.97
CA HIS A 7 -1.56 5.30 -9.31
C HIS A 7 -2.42 5.96 -10.39
N LYS A 8 -3.74 5.79 -10.31
CA LYS A 8 -4.68 6.40 -11.26
C LYS A 8 -4.60 7.92 -11.23
N LYS A 9 -4.60 8.53 -10.04
CA LYS A 9 -4.54 9.99 -9.89
C LYS A 9 -3.21 10.58 -10.35
N ILE A 10 -2.11 9.92 -10.04
CA ILE A 10 -0.78 10.35 -10.49
C ILE A 10 -0.68 10.23 -12.02
N HIS A 11 -1.21 9.15 -12.59
CA HIS A 11 -1.23 8.99 -14.05
C HIS A 11 -2.01 10.11 -14.74
N GLU A 12 -3.20 10.47 -14.23
CA GLU A 12 -3.99 11.61 -14.72
C GLU A 12 -3.16 12.91 -14.65
N ILE A 13 -2.51 13.20 -13.52
CA ILE A 13 -1.67 14.39 -13.33
C ILE A 13 -0.48 14.40 -14.29
N LEU A 14 0.17 13.26 -14.51
CA LEU A 14 1.31 13.17 -15.43
C LEU A 14 0.90 13.38 -16.89
N ILE A 15 -0.28 12.90 -17.30
CA ILE A 15 -0.84 13.19 -18.62
C ILE A 15 -1.09 14.68 -18.77
N ASP A 16 -1.68 15.33 -17.80
CA ASP A 16 -1.96 16.77 -17.81
C ASP A 16 -0.68 17.61 -17.88
N LEU A 17 0.38 17.18 -17.19
CA LEU A 17 1.65 17.92 -17.14
C LEU A 17 2.56 17.67 -18.35
N TYR A 18 2.61 16.43 -18.86
CA TYR A 18 3.66 16.00 -19.79
C TYR A 18 3.12 15.25 -21.02
N GLY A 19 1.79 15.17 -21.17
CA GLY A 19 1.13 14.47 -22.28
C GLY A 19 0.96 12.98 -22.05
N ASP A 20 0.33 12.30 -23.00
CA ASP A 20 0.07 10.86 -22.93
C ASP A 20 1.35 10.07 -23.26
N ASN A 21 1.92 9.46 -22.25
CA ASN A 21 3.13 8.66 -22.32
C ASN A 21 3.01 7.43 -21.39
N ASP A 22 3.87 6.46 -21.60
CA ASP A 22 3.99 5.31 -20.68
C ASP A 22 4.83 5.70 -19.45
N TYR A 23 4.14 5.94 -18.34
CA TYR A 23 4.74 6.35 -17.07
C TYR A 23 4.95 5.17 -16.12
N SER A 24 6.20 4.89 -15.78
CA SER A 24 6.55 3.92 -14.75
C SER A 24 6.32 4.53 -13.36
N ILE A 25 5.13 4.34 -12.81
CA ILE A 25 4.77 4.82 -11.46
C ILE A 25 5.17 3.75 -10.45
N GLN A 26 6.06 4.11 -9.52
CA GLN A 26 6.59 3.21 -8.50
C GLN A 26 6.42 3.80 -7.12
N PHE A 27 5.87 3.00 -6.20
CA PHE A 27 5.73 3.33 -4.80
C PHE A 27 6.68 2.50 -3.94
N GLN A 28 7.05 3.06 -2.81
CA GLN A 28 7.77 2.37 -1.74
C GLN A 28 7.29 2.87 -0.38
N SER A 29 7.51 2.09 0.66
CA SER A 29 7.26 2.53 2.03
C SER A 29 8.18 3.70 2.40
N THR A 30 7.60 4.74 3.01
CA THR A 30 8.39 5.87 3.51
C THR A 30 9.36 5.39 4.59
N ARG A 31 10.61 5.87 4.54
CA ARG A 31 11.61 5.53 5.56
C ARG A 31 11.21 6.12 6.91
N LYS A 32 11.54 5.40 7.98
CA LYS A 32 11.16 5.77 9.36
C LYS A 32 11.67 7.13 9.82
N GLU A 33 12.73 7.64 9.19
CA GLU A 33 13.31 8.95 9.50
C GLU A 33 12.53 10.12 8.89
N PHE A 34 11.59 9.83 7.97
CA PHE A 34 10.83 10.85 7.25
C PHE A 34 9.33 10.70 7.52
N GLU A 35 8.66 11.83 7.55
CA GLU A 35 7.20 11.87 7.64
C GLU A 35 6.58 11.44 6.30
N GLY A 36 5.57 10.56 6.35
CA GLY A 36 4.83 10.07 5.19
C GLY A 36 4.41 8.61 5.37
N ASP A 37 3.33 8.25 4.70
CA ASP A 37 2.80 6.88 4.65
C ASP A 37 3.36 6.13 3.45
N ILE A 38 3.46 6.82 2.31
CA ILE A 38 3.92 6.26 1.05
C ILE A 38 4.84 7.22 0.32
N THR A 39 5.85 6.70 -0.36
CA THR A 39 6.81 7.46 -1.15
C THR A 39 6.67 7.13 -2.63
N LEU A 40 6.47 8.16 -3.45
CA LEU A 40 6.53 8.07 -4.90
C LEU A 40 7.96 8.30 -5.39
N VAL A 41 8.45 7.40 -6.24
CA VAL A 41 9.76 7.52 -6.89
C VAL A 41 9.63 8.41 -8.13
N VAL A 42 10.18 9.62 -8.08
CA VAL A 42 9.97 10.65 -9.14
C VAL A 42 10.99 10.56 -10.27
N PHE A 43 12.10 9.88 -10.08
CA PHE A 43 13.19 9.82 -11.09
C PHE A 43 12.75 9.41 -12.50
N PRO A 44 11.83 8.44 -12.70
CA PRO A 44 11.37 8.10 -14.05
C PRO A 44 10.71 9.25 -14.80
N PHE A 45 10.14 10.23 -14.09
CA PHE A 45 9.40 11.34 -14.69
C PHE A 45 10.31 12.49 -15.12
N THR A 46 11.55 12.54 -14.63
CA THR A 46 12.50 13.62 -14.97
C THR A 46 12.83 13.67 -16.46
N ARG A 47 12.77 12.54 -17.16
CA ARG A 47 12.96 12.48 -18.62
C ARG A 47 11.86 13.24 -19.39
N PHE A 48 10.66 13.34 -18.83
CA PHE A 48 9.53 14.04 -19.43
C PHE A 48 9.49 15.50 -18.98
N SER A 49 9.72 15.76 -17.69
CA SER A 49 9.72 17.12 -17.13
C SER A 49 10.92 17.96 -17.59
N LYS A 50 12.04 17.33 -17.91
CA LYS A 50 13.35 17.98 -18.22
C LYS A 50 13.82 18.90 -17.09
N LEU A 51 13.38 18.64 -15.85
CA LEU A 51 13.71 19.40 -14.64
C LEU A 51 14.44 18.50 -13.65
N SER A 52 14.98 19.10 -12.59
CA SER A 52 15.58 18.32 -11.49
C SER A 52 14.51 17.43 -10.82
N PRO A 53 14.92 16.30 -10.20
CA PRO A 53 13.99 15.42 -9.49
C PRO A 53 13.20 16.15 -8.39
N GLU A 54 13.84 17.07 -7.67
CA GLU A 54 13.20 17.86 -6.61
C GLU A 54 12.11 18.77 -7.16
N ILE A 55 12.39 19.51 -8.25
CA ILE A 55 11.42 20.40 -8.87
C ILE A 55 10.26 19.60 -9.45
N THR A 56 10.54 18.46 -10.06
CA THR A 56 9.51 17.56 -10.60
C THR A 56 8.63 17.02 -9.49
N ALA A 57 9.23 16.56 -8.38
CA ALA A 57 8.51 16.09 -7.21
C ALA A 57 7.64 17.18 -6.58
N GLN A 58 8.17 18.41 -6.46
CA GLN A 58 7.44 19.54 -5.91
C GLN A 58 6.18 19.85 -6.73
N LYS A 59 6.28 19.93 -8.06
CA LYS A 59 5.14 20.16 -8.94
C LYS A 59 4.06 19.09 -8.83
N ILE A 60 4.46 17.83 -8.80
CA ILE A 60 3.52 16.70 -8.63
C ILE A 60 2.89 16.76 -7.24
N GLY A 61 3.67 17.01 -6.19
CA GLY A 61 3.18 17.13 -4.82
C GLY A 61 2.15 18.24 -4.63
N GLU A 62 2.37 19.42 -5.24
CA GLU A 62 1.43 20.54 -5.22
C GLU A 62 0.09 20.23 -5.91
N LEU A 63 0.09 19.40 -6.94
CA LEU A 63 -1.15 18.94 -7.57
C LEU A 63 -1.84 17.87 -6.75
N LEU A 64 -1.07 16.93 -6.17
CA LEU A 64 -1.60 15.88 -5.30
C LEU A 64 -2.19 16.45 -4.01
N SER A 65 -1.59 17.50 -3.43
CA SER A 65 -2.10 18.13 -2.19
C SER A 65 -3.46 18.82 -2.34
N LYS A 66 -3.94 19.02 -3.58
CA LYS A 66 -5.30 19.49 -3.86
C LYS A 66 -6.35 18.40 -3.73
N LEU A 67 -5.93 17.15 -3.62
CA LEU A 67 -6.83 16.01 -3.46
C LEU A 67 -7.13 15.79 -1.98
N ASP A 68 -8.39 15.55 -1.61
CA ASP A 68 -8.82 15.27 -0.23
C ASP A 68 -8.16 14.03 0.40
N ILE A 69 -7.48 13.22 -0.41
CA ILE A 69 -6.79 12.02 0.01
C ILE A 69 -5.44 12.35 0.66
N ILE A 70 -4.81 13.45 0.26
CA ILE A 70 -3.48 13.86 0.73
C ILE A 70 -3.62 14.97 1.76
N ASP A 71 -3.02 14.78 2.93
CA ASP A 71 -2.96 15.80 3.98
C ASP A 71 -1.77 16.74 3.77
N SER A 72 -0.60 16.17 3.54
CA SER A 72 0.62 16.91 3.31
C SER A 72 1.62 16.10 2.47
N PHE A 73 2.69 16.73 2.01
CA PHE A 73 3.78 16.06 1.33
C PHE A 73 5.14 16.69 1.67
N SER A 74 6.18 15.91 1.50
CA SER A 74 7.56 16.39 1.59
C SER A 74 8.42 15.84 0.46
N VAL A 75 9.39 16.63 0.00
CA VAL A 75 10.33 16.23 -1.07
C VAL A 75 11.72 16.11 -0.48
N ILE A 76 12.30 14.91 -0.62
CA ILE A 76 13.64 14.61 -0.11
C ILE A 76 14.44 13.91 -1.20
N LYS A 77 15.44 14.59 -1.75
CA LYS A 77 16.35 14.04 -2.78
C LYS A 77 15.63 13.37 -3.95
N GLY A 78 14.55 13.97 -4.44
CA GLY A 78 13.76 13.44 -5.56
C GLY A 78 12.80 12.31 -5.21
N PHE A 79 12.59 12.05 -3.92
CA PHE A 79 11.51 11.19 -3.41
C PHE A 79 10.38 12.07 -2.90
N LEU A 80 9.17 11.78 -3.33
CA LEU A 80 7.97 12.49 -2.89
C LEU A 80 7.25 11.64 -1.84
N ASN A 81 7.37 12.03 -0.58
CA ASN A 81 6.71 11.39 0.55
C ASN A 81 5.32 12.02 0.72
N LEU A 82 4.30 11.20 0.78
CA LEU A 82 2.91 11.60 0.92
C LEU A 82 2.36 11.18 2.27
N VAL A 83 1.70 12.10 2.95
CA VAL A 83 0.90 11.83 4.15
C VAL A 83 -0.55 11.71 3.73
N ILE A 84 -1.15 10.56 4.00
CA ILE A 84 -2.53 10.27 3.64
C ILE A 84 -3.47 10.86 4.70
N SER A 85 -4.55 11.50 4.28
CA SER A 85 -5.47 12.16 5.20
C SER A 85 -6.18 11.16 6.14
N ASN A 86 -6.31 11.54 7.40
CA ASN A 86 -7.06 10.75 8.38
C ASN A 86 -8.51 10.51 7.95
N LYS A 87 -9.11 11.47 7.24
CA LYS A 87 -10.46 11.34 6.68
C LYS A 87 -10.56 10.17 5.69
N PHE A 88 -9.53 10.01 4.84
CA PHE A 88 -9.47 8.88 3.91
C PHE A 88 -9.34 7.56 4.66
N TRP A 89 -8.43 7.47 5.65
CA TRP A 89 -8.25 6.25 6.44
C TRP A 89 -9.52 5.85 7.20
N LEU A 90 -10.23 6.80 7.81
CA LEU A 90 -11.50 6.55 8.50
C LEU A 90 -12.58 6.05 7.53
N LEU A 91 -12.65 6.61 6.33
CA LEU A 91 -13.59 6.17 5.30
C LEU A 91 -13.30 4.73 4.85
N GLU A 92 -12.04 4.41 4.59
CA GLU A 92 -11.65 3.05 4.19
C GLU A 92 -11.86 2.04 5.33
N PHE A 93 -11.55 2.43 6.57
CA PHE A 93 -11.82 1.60 7.73
C PHE A 93 -13.32 1.33 7.90
N SER A 94 -14.17 2.35 7.74
CA SER A 94 -15.62 2.16 7.85
C SER A 94 -16.17 1.22 6.77
N LYS A 95 -15.68 1.30 5.54
CA LYS A 95 -16.04 0.34 4.48
C LYS A 95 -15.63 -1.09 4.85
N SER A 96 -14.39 -1.26 5.34
CA SER A 96 -13.86 -2.59 5.69
C SER A 96 -14.58 -3.28 6.83
N THR A 97 -15.15 -2.50 7.76
CA THR A 97 -15.83 -3.03 8.96
C THR A 97 -17.24 -3.57 8.66
N PHE A 98 -17.85 -3.15 7.55
CA PHE A 98 -19.22 -3.54 7.17
C PHE A 98 -19.29 -4.60 6.07
N GLU A 99 -18.16 -5.02 5.54
CA GLU A 99 -18.10 -6.09 4.53
C GLU A 99 -17.71 -7.42 5.19
N ASP A 100 -18.63 -8.37 5.27
CA ASP A 100 -18.39 -9.70 5.86
C ASP A 100 -17.21 -10.45 5.20
N ASN A 101 -16.94 -10.15 3.93
CA ASN A 101 -15.88 -10.79 3.14
C ASN A 101 -14.66 -9.88 2.92
N TYR A 102 -14.47 -8.84 3.73
CA TYR A 102 -13.30 -7.97 3.59
C TYR A 102 -11.99 -8.76 3.76
N GLY A 103 -11.11 -8.62 2.78
CA GLY A 103 -9.82 -9.33 2.76
C GLY A 103 -9.87 -10.74 2.18
N PHE A 104 -11.03 -11.24 1.79
CA PHE A 104 -11.16 -12.46 1.03
C PHE A 104 -11.06 -12.19 -0.47
N VAL A 105 -10.52 -13.15 -1.20
CA VAL A 105 -10.46 -13.15 -2.66
C VAL A 105 -11.41 -14.23 -3.16
N ASP A 106 -12.18 -13.94 -4.19
CA ASP A 106 -13.03 -14.95 -4.82
C ASP A 106 -12.18 -16.09 -5.37
N ILE A 107 -12.59 -17.33 -5.04
CA ILE A 107 -11.90 -18.54 -5.44
C ILE A 107 -12.49 -19.01 -6.76
N ASP A 108 -11.67 -19.20 -7.77
CA ASP A 108 -12.05 -19.81 -9.05
C ASP A 108 -11.46 -21.24 -9.17
N LYS A 109 -11.79 -21.91 -10.28
CA LYS A 109 -11.32 -23.28 -10.55
C LYS A 109 -9.80 -23.41 -10.73
N ASN A 110 -9.11 -22.29 -10.98
CA ASN A 110 -7.66 -22.22 -11.19
C ASN A 110 -6.92 -21.72 -9.95
N SER A 111 -7.66 -21.38 -8.89
CA SER A 111 -7.05 -20.93 -7.64
C SER A 111 -6.16 -22.02 -7.04
N PRO A 112 -4.96 -21.68 -6.57
CA PRO A 112 -4.06 -22.67 -5.98
C PRO A 112 -4.61 -23.22 -4.67
N ASN A 113 -4.47 -24.52 -4.46
CA ASN A 113 -4.79 -25.15 -3.19
C ASN A 113 -3.59 -25.05 -2.26
N TYR A 114 -3.83 -24.56 -1.04
CA TYR A 114 -2.82 -24.48 0.01
C TYR A 114 -3.12 -25.49 1.11
N LEU A 115 -2.15 -26.34 1.41
CA LEU A 115 -2.18 -27.22 2.60
C LEU A 115 -1.36 -26.53 3.70
N VAL A 116 -2.01 -26.20 4.82
CA VAL A 116 -1.34 -25.50 5.92
C VAL A 116 -1.29 -26.40 7.15
N GLU A 117 -0.08 -26.82 7.54
CA GLU A 117 0.18 -27.49 8.81
C GLU A 117 0.45 -26.43 9.88
N TYR A 118 -0.47 -26.26 10.83
CA TYR A 118 -0.38 -25.24 11.87
C TYR A 118 -0.11 -25.79 13.26
N CYS A 119 -0.04 -27.11 13.41
CA CYS A 119 0.17 -27.79 14.69
C CYS A 119 1.35 -28.75 14.60
N SER A 120 2.57 -28.21 14.64
CA SER A 120 3.82 -29.00 14.64
C SER A 120 4.66 -28.72 15.89
N PRO A 121 4.18 -29.05 17.09
CA PRO A 121 5.00 -28.89 18.30
C PRO A 121 6.16 -29.89 18.28
N ASN A 122 7.29 -29.49 18.87
CA ASN A 122 8.44 -30.36 19.03
C ASN A 122 8.06 -31.54 19.93
N THR A 123 8.21 -32.77 19.44
CA THR A 123 7.83 -34.00 20.13
C THR A 123 8.67 -34.28 21.39
N ASN A 124 9.85 -33.65 21.48
CA ASN A 124 10.80 -33.88 22.61
C ASN A 124 10.58 -32.90 23.78
N LYS A 125 9.57 -32.06 23.73
CA LYS A 125 9.27 -31.07 24.78
C LYS A 125 7.79 -31.09 25.14
N PRO A 126 7.44 -30.92 26.43
CA PRO A 126 6.04 -30.79 26.81
C PRO A 126 5.40 -29.56 26.16
N ILE A 127 4.14 -29.71 25.79
CA ILE A 127 3.34 -28.59 25.24
C ILE A 127 3.13 -27.55 26.34
N HIS A 128 3.36 -26.29 26.02
CA HIS A 128 3.12 -25.17 26.92
C HIS A 128 2.18 -24.14 26.26
N LEU A 129 1.70 -23.16 27.04
CA LEU A 129 0.74 -22.14 26.60
C LEU A 129 1.10 -21.43 25.28
N GLY A 130 2.40 -21.24 24.99
CA GLY A 130 2.86 -20.64 23.75
C GLY A 130 2.51 -21.48 22.52
N HIS A 131 2.62 -22.81 22.60
CA HIS A 131 2.20 -23.70 21.51
C HIS A 131 0.68 -23.64 21.31
N ILE A 132 -0.10 -23.68 22.40
CA ILE A 132 -1.56 -23.63 22.36
C ILE A 132 -2.01 -22.31 21.73
N ARG A 133 -1.44 -21.17 22.15
CA ARG A 133 -1.73 -19.85 21.58
C ARG A 133 -1.48 -19.81 20.08
N ASN A 134 -0.32 -20.29 19.62
CA ASN A 134 0.03 -20.28 18.21
C ASN A 134 -0.93 -21.15 17.39
N ASN A 135 -1.23 -22.36 17.89
CA ASN A 135 -2.15 -23.29 17.21
C ASN A 135 -3.55 -22.71 17.09
N LEU A 136 -4.09 -22.10 18.15
CA LEU A 136 -5.41 -21.47 18.12
C LEU A 136 -5.46 -20.27 17.17
N SER A 137 -4.43 -19.40 17.22
CA SER A 137 -4.37 -18.22 16.35
C SER A 137 -4.25 -18.59 14.87
N LEU A 138 -3.48 -19.63 14.54
CA LEU A 138 -3.33 -20.09 13.17
C LEU A 138 -4.56 -20.86 12.69
N ARG A 139 -5.22 -21.65 13.55
CA ARG A 139 -6.49 -22.31 13.24
C ARG A 139 -7.55 -21.29 12.86
N GLU A 140 -7.72 -20.24 13.65
CA GLU A 140 -8.71 -19.19 13.37
C GLU A 140 -8.45 -18.50 12.02
N LYS A 141 -7.20 -18.18 11.72
CA LYS A 141 -6.83 -17.60 10.42
C LYS A 141 -7.11 -18.56 9.26
N ASN A 142 -6.75 -19.84 9.40
CA ASN A 142 -6.95 -20.82 8.33
C ASN A 142 -8.41 -21.18 8.10
N THR A 143 -9.25 -21.15 9.13
CA THR A 143 -10.70 -21.41 8.99
C THR A 143 -11.39 -20.30 8.16
N LYS A 144 -10.82 -19.10 8.12
CA LYS A 144 -11.28 -17.98 7.29
C LYS A 144 -10.72 -17.99 5.86
N MET A 145 -9.82 -18.92 5.54
CA MET A 145 -9.20 -19.07 4.20
C MET A 145 -9.81 -20.22 3.39
N ILE A 146 -10.76 -20.96 3.95
CA ILE A 146 -11.55 -21.99 3.32
C ILE A 146 -12.96 -21.45 3.12
#